data_e26125478fa3265aac063c06cea46d7f
#
_entry.id   e26125478fa3265aac063c06cea46d7f
#
_cell.length_a   1.000
_cell.length_b   1.000
_cell.length_c   1.000
_cell.angle_alpha   90.00
_cell.angle_beta   90.00
_cell.angle_gamma   90.00
#
_symmetry.space_group_name_H-M   'P 1'
#
loop_
_entity.id
_entity.type
_entity.pdbx_description
1 polymer ?
#
loop_
_entity_poly.entity_id
_entity_poly.type
_entity_poly.pdbx_seq_one_letter_code
_entity_poly.pdbx_strand_id
1 'polypeptide(L)'
;MSKSSLKRLVVAAIAFAVIAPSMAPAQAAGEIKIGVITSTSGPLASYGTAYNDGLAWGLNYYTGGKMAINGQKLVVTTKDDGADPASATASFKEMVGNGTKVIVGTASSGVALTLAPLAQQNKVLYIS
;
A
#
# COMPACT_ATOMS: atom_id res chain seq x y z
N MET A 1 8.97 -2.90 -84.40
CA MET A 1 10.20 -3.58 -83.92
C MET A 1 10.75 -2.67 -82.82
N SER A 2 10.93 -3.06 -81.64
CA SER A 2 11.18 -4.27 -80.92
C SER A 2 10.64 -4.13 -79.50
N LYS A 3 9.87 -5.12 -79.11
CA LYS A 3 9.47 -5.40 -77.71
C LYS A 3 10.72 -5.90 -76.98
N SER A 4 11.23 -5.19 -76.00
CA SER A 4 12.03 -5.83 -74.93
C SER A 4 12.81 -4.79 -74.10
N SER A 5 12.21 -4.25 -73.10
CA SER A 5 12.96 -3.71 -71.95
C SER A 5 12.07 -3.26 -70.78
N LEU A 6 10.86 -3.84 -70.70
CA LEU A 6 9.97 -3.59 -69.60
C LEU A 6 10.01 -4.75 -68.57
N LYS A 7 11.21 -5.13 -68.22
CA LYS A 7 11.38 -6.13 -67.18
C LYS A 7 12.60 -5.75 -66.34
N ARG A 8 12.37 -5.59 -65.08
CA ARG A 8 13.34 -5.46 -63.98
C ARG A 8 13.44 -4.06 -63.37
N LEU A 9 12.35 -3.56 -62.86
CA LEU A 9 12.44 -2.71 -61.67
C LEU A 9 11.63 -3.38 -60.56
N VAL A 10 12.22 -4.44 -59.98
CA VAL A 10 11.77 -4.98 -58.72
C VAL A 10 12.31 -4.04 -57.64
N VAL A 11 11.51 -3.07 -57.29
CA VAL A 11 11.78 -2.24 -56.14
C VAL A 11 11.51 -3.10 -54.91
N ALA A 12 12.57 -3.55 -54.28
CA ALA A 12 12.54 -4.19 -52.98
C ALA A 12 12.10 -3.13 -51.92
N ALA A 13 10.81 -3.08 -51.64
CA ALA A 13 10.28 -2.33 -50.52
C ALA A 13 10.72 -3.05 -49.24
N ILE A 14 11.86 -2.64 -48.67
CA ILE A 14 12.27 -3.05 -47.34
C ILE A 14 11.29 -2.38 -46.37
N ALA A 15 10.32 -3.15 -45.93
CA ALA A 15 9.45 -2.76 -44.84
C ALA A 15 10.29 -2.66 -43.55
N PHE A 16 10.70 -1.47 -43.20
CA PHE A 16 11.24 -1.17 -41.88
C PHE A 16 10.07 -1.30 -40.90
N ALA A 17 9.91 -2.49 -40.31
CA ALA A 17 9.02 -2.68 -39.17
C ALA A 17 9.65 -1.90 -38.00
N VAL A 18 9.16 -0.71 -37.77
CA VAL A 18 9.45 0.06 -36.55
C VAL A 18 8.82 -0.73 -35.41
N ILE A 19 9.65 -1.52 -34.72
CA ILE A 19 9.28 -2.11 -33.44
C ILE A 19 9.22 -0.95 -32.45
N ALA A 20 8.04 -0.30 -32.36
CA ALA A 20 7.77 0.61 -31.29
C ALA A 20 7.81 -0.21 -29.99
N PRO A 21 8.64 0.15 -28.99
CA PRO A 21 8.56 -0.49 -27.69
C PRO A 21 7.14 -0.24 -27.18
N SER A 22 6.36 -1.33 -27.03
CA SER A 22 5.08 -1.25 -26.36
C SER A 22 5.38 -0.87 -24.92
N MET A 23 5.25 0.42 -24.61
CA MET A 23 5.16 0.86 -23.23
C MET A 23 3.86 0.26 -22.69
N ALA A 24 3.96 -0.94 -22.10
CA ALA A 24 2.89 -1.47 -21.28
C ALA A 24 2.53 -0.35 -20.30
N PRO A 25 1.24 0.00 -20.12
CA PRO A 25 0.86 0.99 -19.15
C PRO A 25 1.45 0.52 -17.82
N ALA A 26 2.28 1.35 -17.19
CA ALA A 26 2.74 1.11 -15.84
C ALA A 26 1.48 0.91 -15.01
N GLN A 27 1.21 -0.33 -14.65
CA GLN A 27 0.06 -0.68 -13.82
C GLN A 27 0.20 0.19 -12.58
N ALA A 28 -0.77 1.06 -12.32
CA ALA A 28 -0.73 1.95 -11.17
C ALA A 28 -0.42 1.07 -9.96
N ALA A 29 0.77 1.24 -9.41
CA ALA A 29 1.21 0.45 -8.29
C ALA A 29 0.19 0.69 -7.17
N GLY A 30 -0.49 -0.37 -6.72
CA GLY A 30 -1.53 -0.27 -5.72
C GLY A 30 -1.01 0.36 -4.43
N GLU A 31 -1.90 0.70 -3.53
CA GLU A 31 -1.55 1.16 -2.19
C GLU A 31 -1.60 0.01 -1.19
N ILE A 32 -0.63 -0.04 -0.28
CA ILE A 32 -0.68 -0.85 0.93
C ILE A 32 -1.14 0.06 2.06
N LYS A 33 -2.38 -0.13 2.52
CA LYS A 33 -2.95 0.65 3.62
C LYS A 33 -2.60 0.00 4.95
N ILE A 34 -1.96 0.76 5.82
CA ILE A 34 -1.59 0.37 7.18
C ILE A 34 -2.39 1.24 8.14
N GLY A 35 -3.23 0.62 8.95
CA GLY A 35 -3.94 1.29 10.03
C GLY A 35 -3.13 1.22 11.33
N VAL A 36 -3.02 2.33 12.01
CA VAL A 36 -2.46 2.40 13.37
C VAL A 36 -3.58 2.79 14.32
N ILE A 37 -3.86 1.93 15.29
CA ILE A 37 -4.81 2.23 16.37
C ILE A 37 -4.01 2.23 17.66
N THR A 38 -3.82 3.40 18.26
CA THR A 38 -3.01 3.53 19.47
C THR A 38 -3.45 4.73 20.29
N SER A 39 -3.16 4.70 21.60
CA SER A 39 -3.56 5.77 22.53
C SER A 39 -2.64 6.97 22.37
N THR A 40 -3.06 8.00 21.66
CA THR A 40 -2.37 9.29 21.56
C THR A 40 -2.93 10.33 22.53
N SER A 41 -3.98 9.98 23.24
CA SER A 41 -4.55 10.74 24.36
C SER A 41 -4.71 9.85 25.59
N GLY A 42 -5.08 10.48 26.74
CA GLY A 42 -5.33 9.78 28.00
C GLY A 42 -4.07 9.22 28.68
N PRO A 43 -4.24 8.26 29.62
CA PRO A 43 -3.15 7.78 30.48
C PRO A 43 -2.00 7.10 29.75
N LEU A 44 -2.24 6.58 28.54
CA LEU A 44 -1.25 5.85 27.73
C LEU A 44 -0.67 6.68 26.58
N ALA A 45 -0.94 8.00 26.55
CA ALA A 45 -0.54 8.86 25.43
C ALA A 45 0.94 8.84 25.11
N SER A 46 1.81 8.77 26.12
CA SER A 46 3.25 8.69 25.92
C SER A 46 3.71 7.41 25.18
N TYR A 47 3.04 6.29 25.47
CA TYR A 47 3.32 5.02 24.77
C TYR A 47 2.84 5.09 23.32
N GLY A 48 1.65 5.65 23.07
CA GLY A 48 1.12 5.82 21.71
C GLY A 48 1.96 6.75 20.85
N THR A 49 2.47 7.85 21.42
CA THR A 49 3.38 8.76 20.74
C THR A 49 4.68 8.04 20.38
N ALA A 50 5.33 7.39 21.34
CA ALA A 50 6.56 6.64 21.10
C ALA A 50 6.37 5.51 20.05
N TYR A 51 5.20 4.85 20.07
CA TYR A 51 4.86 3.85 19.07
C TYR A 51 4.78 4.45 17.66
N ASN A 52 4.09 5.56 17.49
CA ASN A 52 3.97 6.25 16.20
C ASN A 52 5.33 6.70 15.66
N ASP A 53 6.16 7.29 16.51
CA ASP A 53 7.50 7.74 16.14
C ASP A 53 8.39 6.56 15.72
N GLY A 54 8.37 5.47 16.49
CA GLY A 54 9.11 4.25 16.18
C GLY A 54 8.66 3.60 14.87
N LEU A 55 7.35 3.53 14.63
CA LEU A 55 6.79 2.99 13.39
C LEU A 55 7.18 3.86 12.19
N ALA A 56 7.04 5.17 12.30
CA ALA A 56 7.40 6.11 11.24
C ALA A 56 8.88 6.02 10.90
N TRP A 57 9.75 5.98 11.93
CA TRP A 57 11.19 5.80 11.75
C TRP A 57 11.51 4.47 11.08
N GLY A 58 10.94 3.37 11.57
CA GLY A 58 11.14 2.02 11.01
C GLY A 58 10.71 1.92 9.55
N LEU A 59 9.53 2.42 9.22
CA LEU A 59 9.04 2.42 7.83
C LEU A 59 9.94 3.27 6.92
N ASN A 60 10.37 4.44 7.39
CA ASN A 60 11.30 5.29 6.64
C ASN A 60 12.63 4.59 6.39
N TYR A 61 13.20 3.97 7.42
CA TYR A 61 14.46 3.22 7.33
C TYR A 61 14.39 2.07 6.33
N TYR A 62 13.41 1.17 6.49
CA TYR A 62 13.28 -0.02 5.64
C TYR A 62 12.88 0.29 4.20
N THR A 63 12.21 1.40 3.95
CA THR A 63 11.84 1.82 2.59
C THR A 63 12.88 2.74 1.94
N GLY A 64 13.95 3.09 2.64
CA GLY A 64 14.94 4.08 2.19
C GLY A 64 14.30 5.45 1.92
N GLY A 65 13.32 5.85 2.74
CA GLY A 65 12.58 7.11 2.62
C GLY A 65 11.50 7.13 1.54
N LYS A 66 11.35 6.07 0.77
CA LYS A 66 10.42 6.05 -0.37
C LYS A 66 8.98 5.80 0.02
N MET A 67 8.72 5.32 1.24
CA MET A 67 7.39 4.90 1.71
C MET A 67 6.66 4.04 0.67
N ALA A 68 7.40 3.07 0.08
CA ALA A 68 6.90 2.15 -0.91
C ALA A 68 7.62 0.80 -0.84
N ILE A 69 6.90 -0.29 -1.12
CA ILE A 69 7.42 -1.66 -1.18
C ILE A 69 6.98 -2.29 -2.49
N ASN A 70 7.91 -2.84 -3.27
CA ASN A 70 7.63 -3.46 -4.57
C ASN A 70 6.80 -2.56 -5.52
N GLY A 71 7.06 -1.27 -5.50
CA GLY A 71 6.33 -0.28 -6.30
C GLY A 71 4.97 0.13 -5.74
N GLN A 72 4.50 -0.47 -4.65
CA GLN A 72 3.25 -0.11 -3.98
C GLN A 72 3.51 0.93 -2.88
N LYS A 73 2.75 2.02 -2.90
CA LYS A 73 2.86 3.09 -1.90
C LYS A 73 2.32 2.61 -0.55
N LEU A 74 3.05 2.90 0.53
CA LEU A 74 2.56 2.72 1.89
C LEU A 74 1.73 3.95 2.30
N VAL A 75 0.49 3.70 2.71
CA VAL A 75 -0.41 4.73 3.23
C VAL A 75 -0.73 4.38 4.69
N VAL A 76 -0.18 5.16 5.60
CA VAL A 76 -0.36 4.97 7.04
C VAL A 76 -1.45 5.92 7.54
N THR A 77 -2.45 5.37 8.23
CA THR A 77 -3.53 6.13 8.86
C THR A 77 -3.55 5.82 10.35
N THR A 78 -3.39 6.83 11.18
CA THR A 78 -3.42 6.69 12.65
C THR A 78 -4.77 7.17 13.21
N LYS A 79 -5.30 6.41 14.15
CA LYS A 79 -6.48 6.75 14.95
C LYS A 79 -6.14 6.62 16.43
N ASP A 80 -6.59 7.59 17.20
CA ASP A 80 -6.50 7.56 18.66
C ASP A 80 -7.60 6.66 19.23
N ASP A 81 -7.22 5.72 20.07
CA ASP A 81 -8.18 4.88 20.81
C ASP A 81 -8.45 5.40 22.23
N GLY A 82 -7.63 6.34 22.75
CA GLY A 82 -7.74 6.84 24.11
C GLY A 82 -7.70 5.73 25.18
N ALA A 83 -7.15 4.56 24.85
CA ALA A 83 -7.20 3.33 25.64
C ALA A 83 -8.63 2.76 25.84
N ASP A 84 -9.60 3.18 25.00
CA ASP A 84 -10.99 2.74 25.05
C ASP A 84 -11.31 1.69 23.97
N PRO A 85 -11.78 0.49 24.38
CA PRO A 85 -12.14 -0.56 23.42
C PRO A 85 -13.25 -0.20 22.43
N ALA A 86 -14.20 0.68 22.82
CA ALA A 86 -15.28 1.08 21.92
C ALA A 86 -14.78 1.99 20.81
N SER A 87 -13.95 2.99 21.15
CA SER A 87 -13.28 3.88 20.19
C SER A 87 -12.37 3.09 19.24
N ALA A 88 -11.58 2.15 19.77
CA ALA A 88 -10.73 1.28 18.98
C ALA A 88 -11.53 0.41 18.00
N THR A 89 -12.67 -0.14 18.46
CA THR A 89 -13.56 -0.94 17.60
C THR A 89 -14.16 -0.11 16.46
N ALA A 90 -14.58 1.13 16.74
CA ALA A 90 -15.10 2.03 15.71
C ALA A 90 -14.03 2.34 14.65
N SER A 91 -12.83 2.71 15.09
CA SER A 91 -11.68 2.97 14.24
C SER A 91 -11.28 1.76 13.40
N PHE A 92 -11.27 0.57 13.99
CA PHE A 92 -11.00 -0.69 13.30
C PHE A 92 -11.99 -0.94 12.16
N LYS A 93 -13.30 -0.83 12.44
CA LYS A 93 -14.36 -1.03 11.44
C LYS A 93 -14.26 -0.02 10.29
N GLU A 94 -14.00 1.24 10.59
CA GLU A 94 -13.78 2.28 9.58
C GLU A 94 -12.59 1.94 8.67
N MET A 95 -11.45 1.58 9.26
CA MET A 95 -10.25 1.22 8.50
C MET A 95 -10.48 0.00 7.60
N VAL A 96 -11.11 -1.04 8.13
CA VAL A 96 -11.43 -2.25 7.36
C VAL A 96 -12.41 -1.94 6.23
N GLY A 97 -13.44 -1.13 6.50
CA GLY A 97 -14.37 -0.65 5.48
C GLY A 97 -13.70 0.13 4.34
N ASN A 98 -12.62 0.85 4.65
CA ASN A 98 -11.78 1.57 3.70
C ASN A 98 -10.71 0.67 3.02
N GLY A 99 -10.76 -0.63 3.24
CA GLY A 99 -9.91 -1.61 2.58
C GLY A 99 -8.53 -1.83 3.23
N THR A 100 -8.33 -1.36 4.48
CA THR A 100 -7.10 -1.64 5.24
C THR A 100 -7.02 -3.13 5.57
N LYS A 101 -5.87 -3.75 5.32
CA LYS A 101 -5.60 -5.17 5.55
C LYS A 101 -4.51 -5.43 6.58
N VAL A 102 -3.83 -4.38 7.01
CA VAL A 102 -2.78 -4.44 8.05
C VAL A 102 -3.13 -3.39 9.10
N ILE A 103 -3.35 -3.82 10.33
CA ILE A 103 -3.61 -2.92 11.47
C ILE A 103 -2.58 -3.22 12.54
N VAL A 104 -1.98 -2.19 13.09
CA VAL A 104 -0.92 -2.28 14.10
C VAL A 104 -1.24 -1.39 15.30
N GLY A 105 -0.65 -1.67 16.44
CA GLY A 105 -0.92 -1.03 17.73
C GLY A 105 -1.70 -2.04 18.58
N THR A 106 -2.00 -1.80 19.80
CA THR A 106 -2.26 -0.63 20.62
C THR A 106 -1.34 -0.63 21.84
N ALA A 107 -1.40 0.47 22.63
CA ALA A 107 -0.74 0.53 23.94
C ALA A 107 -1.52 -0.17 25.07
N SER A 108 -2.82 -0.40 24.87
CA SER A 108 -3.74 -0.99 25.86
C SER A 108 -4.00 -2.46 25.60
N SER A 109 -3.66 -3.33 26.56
CA SER A 109 -3.95 -4.76 26.46
C SER A 109 -5.44 -5.07 26.36
N GLY A 110 -6.31 -4.28 27.02
CA GLY A 110 -7.76 -4.42 26.92
C GLY A 110 -8.28 -4.14 25.51
N VAL A 111 -7.70 -3.14 24.85
CA VAL A 111 -7.99 -2.85 23.43
C VAL A 111 -7.47 -3.96 22.53
N ALA A 112 -6.24 -4.42 22.77
CA ALA A 112 -5.65 -5.51 21.98
C ALA A 112 -6.52 -6.78 22.00
N LEU A 113 -7.00 -7.17 23.16
CA LEU A 113 -7.88 -8.34 23.35
C LEU A 113 -9.25 -8.15 22.65
N THR A 114 -9.70 -6.92 22.51
CA THR A 114 -10.95 -6.59 21.78
C THR A 114 -10.72 -6.64 20.26
N LEU A 115 -9.59 -6.14 19.77
CA LEU A 115 -9.31 -6.07 18.34
C LEU A 115 -8.90 -7.41 17.72
N ALA A 116 -8.22 -8.27 18.46
CA ALA A 116 -7.72 -9.55 17.95
C ALA A 116 -8.81 -10.43 17.31
N PRO A 117 -9.96 -10.71 17.96
CA PRO A 117 -11.02 -11.49 17.34
C PRO A 117 -11.67 -10.76 16.16
N LEU A 118 -11.76 -9.42 16.17
CA LEU A 118 -12.27 -8.65 15.05
C LEU A 118 -11.34 -8.76 13.83
N ALA A 119 -10.04 -8.75 14.05
CA ALA A 119 -9.05 -8.92 12.99
C ALA A 119 -9.16 -10.30 12.33
N GLN A 120 -9.32 -11.35 13.13
CA GLN A 120 -9.54 -12.71 12.64
C GLN A 120 -10.82 -12.80 11.80
N GLN A 121 -11.93 -12.27 12.30
CA GLN A 121 -13.23 -12.28 11.60
C GLN A 121 -13.18 -11.55 10.25
N ASN A 122 -12.42 -10.46 10.16
CA ASN A 122 -12.32 -9.63 8.97
C ASN A 122 -11.13 -9.97 8.08
N LYS A 123 -10.36 -11.02 8.41
CA LYS A 123 -9.15 -11.46 7.67
C LYS A 123 -8.14 -10.31 7.50
N VAL A 124 -7.90 -9.59 8.58
CA VAL A 124 -6.94 -8.48 8.69
C VAL A 124 -5.74 -8.97 9.47
N LEU A 125 -4.53 -8.65 9.02
CA LEU A 125 -3.32 -8.85 9.81
C LEU A 125 -3.31 -7.83 10.94
N TYR A 126 -3.27 -8.32 12.18
CA TYR A 126 -3.18 -7.49 13.38
C TYR A 126 -1.89 -7.79 14.14
N ILE A 127 -1.14 -6.72 14.46
CA ILE A 127 0.13 -6.79 15.19
C ILE A 127 0.03 -5.83 16.39
N SER A 128 0.07 -6.39 17.61
CA SER A 128 0.07 -5.61 18.86
C SER A 128 1.24 -6.00 19.76
#